data_aaec6eafdfbfe4fd16af7640a7c98d23
#
_entry.id   aaec6eafdfbfe4fd16af7640a7c98d23
#
_cell.length_a   1.000
_cell.length_b   1.000
_cell.length_c   1.000
_cell.angle_alpha   90.00
_cell.angle_beta   90.00
_cell.angle_gamma   90.00
#
_symmetry.space_group_name_H-M   'P 1'
#
loop_
_entity.id
_entity.type
_entity.pdbx_description
1 polymer ?
#
loop_
_entity_poly.entity_id
_entity_poly.type
_entity_poly.pdbx_seq_one_letter_code
_entity_poly.pdbx_strand_id
1 'polypeptide(L)'
;MTRIIATFAGLLLGTQSALAEPALHECLGRTRFESPEAFEWATFAIERSNMKGAGGHVFSKNVHAVGDYVSYDFDELTIRVSDATTRENFERQRNAIVHETELYKKRLEDKLETNKDLLVSIKEMNYSHDEVKKQEERIKKLEEQIPKVKNYEHDLGIPDSYVLGSKEKPYEFLLWRNNRVFYFNMNKPAENSAQRIKDLAARFEARDLYEVPEGPGVCMPYGFIHDDGKTGFNVKNSLRFTSTPNVIMSLINASLGNHAKPTDGTYDTDYRPGYDAEIWKKSKIMERFYIGDRMTTLEGWRLDPRPETTEQDRAWFAIAHVGGLASPLIAAQMFTFQKGTDGLKDLVPPPEAVVPRFLKLTRSIREQ
;
A
#
# COMPACT_ATOMS: atom_id res chain seq x y z
N MET A 1 -0.40 73.88 46.72
CA MET A 1 0.04 72.51 47.04
C MET A 1 -0.81 71.55 46.22
N THR A 2 -0.32 71.18 45.01
CA THR A 2 -1.04 70.34 44.02
C THR A 2 -0.37 68.96 43.98
N ARG A 3 -1.07 67.92 44.43
CA ARG A 3 -0.57 66.54 44.40
C ARG A 3 -0.85 65.91 43.00
N ILE A 4 0.20 65.50 42.32
CA ILE A 4 0.16 64.71 41.05
C ILE A 4 0.10 63.25 41.47
N ILE A 5 -1.01 62.57 41.11
CA ILE A 5 -1.14 61.12 41.22
C ILE A 5 -0.69 60.52 39.86
N ALA A 6 0.40 59.81 39.88
CA ALA A 6 0.88 59.03 38.73
C ALA A 6 0.25 57.65 38.76
N THR A 7 -0.61 57.35 37.77
CA THR A 7 -1.22 56.04 37.59
C THR A 7 -0.28 55.17 36.73
N PHE A 8 0.29 54.11 37.34
CA PHE A 8 1.05 53.07 36.63
C PHE A 8 0.07 52.09 35.99
N ALA A 9 -0.08 52.11 34.70
CA ALA A 9 -0.77 51.07 33.93
C ALA A 9 0.23 49.93 33.64
N GLY A 10 0.10 48.86 34.42
CA GLY A 10 0.87 47.63 34.18
C GLY A 10 0.35 46.91 32.93
N LEU A 11 1.14 46.86 31.88
CA LEU A 11 0.92 45.98 30.70
C LEU A 11 1.19 44.52 31.15
N LEU A 12 0.15 43.74 31.37
CA LEU A 12 0.21 42.28 31.46
C LEU A 12 0.38 41.74 30.02
N LEU A 13 1.61 41.52 29.61
CA LEU A 13 1.94 40.70 28.46
C LEU A 13 1.58 39.23 28.78
N GLY A 14 0.37 38.83 28.44
CA GLY A 14 -0.05 37.44 28.46
C GLY A 14 0.76 36.68 27.40
N THR A 15 1.77 35.95 27.83
CA THR A 15 2.40 34.92 27.00
C THR A 15 1.36 33.82 26.77
N GLN A 16 0.67 33.88 25.64
CA GLN A 16 -0.07 32.73 25.14
C GLN A 16 0.96 31.65 24.84
N SER A 17 1.12 30.71 25.78
CA SER A 17 1.76 29.43 25.47
C SER A 17 0.91 28.77 24.39
N ALA A 18 1.36 28.82 23.16
CA ALA A 18 0.79 27.98 22.12
C ALA A 18 0.95 26.55 22.61
N LEU A 19 -0.15 25.97 23.08
CA LEU A 19 -0.20 24.52 23.35
C LEU A 19 0.14 23.85 22.03
N ALA A 20 1.30 23.20 21.99
CA ALA A 20 1.66 22.40 20.83
C ALA A 20 0.55 21.37 20.60
N GLU A 21 -0.02 21.37 19.41
CA GLU A 21 -0.97 20.33 19.05
C GLU A 21 -0.37 18.97 19.34
N PRO A 22 -1.14 18.02 19.91
CA PRO A 22 -0.62 16.69 20.21
C PRO A 22 -0.11 16.06 18.93
N ALA A 23 1.08 15.47 18.99
CA ALA A 23 1.67 14.78 17.85
C ALA A 23 0.76 13.63 17.41
N LEU A 24 0.50 13.51 16.12
CA LEU A 24 -0.31 12.45 15.55
C LEU A 24 0.58 11.21 15.37
N HIS A 25 0.41 10.22 16.25
CA HIS A 25 1.17 8.98 16.21
C HIS A 25 0.54 7.97 15.25
N GLU A 26 1.37 7.27 14.47
CA GLU A 26 0.90 6.24 13.56
C GLU A 26 1.96 5.14 13.37
N CYS A 27 1.57 4.00 12.80
CA CYS A 27 2.47 2.88 12.56
C CYS A 27 2.27 2.23 11.19
N LEU A 28 3.36 1.65 10.67
CA LEU A 28 3.34 0.80 9.48
C LEU A 28 4.43 -0.27 9.59
N GLY A 29 4.08 -1.54 9.31
CA GLY A 29 4.98 -2.65 9.58
C GLY A 29 5.30 -2.76 11.06
N ARG A 30 6.57 -2.83 11.41
CA ARG A 30 7.05 -2.79 12.80
C ARG A 30 7.69 -1.46 13.15
N THR A 31 7.21 -0.38 12.55
CA THR A 31 7.67 0.97 12.87
C THR A 31 6.50 1.86 13.25
N ARG A 32 6.76 2.80 14.14
CA ARG A 32 5.88 3.90 14.48
C ARG A 32 6.54 5.22 14.13
N PHE A 33 5.74 6.22 13.86
CA PHE A 33 6.20 7.56 13.50
C PHE A 33 5.22 8.62 13.98
N GLU A 34 5.68 9.86 13.98
CA GLU A 34 4.86 11.03 14.27
C GLU A 34 4.58 11.79 12.98
N SER A 35 3.31 12.03 12.70
CA SER A 35 2.94 12.89 11.59
C SER A 35 2.91 14.36 12.04
N PRO A 36 3.48 15.27 11.26
CA PRO A 36 3.43 16.71 11.57
C PRO A 36 2.05 17.35 11.37
N GLU A 37 1.18 16.67 10.64
CA GLU A 37 -0.20 17.11 10.35
C GLU A 37 -1.09 15.92 9.98
N ALA A 38 -2.38 16.17 9.87
CA ALA A 38 -3.34 15.16 9.46
C ALA A 38 -3.07 14.65 8.03
N PHE A 39 -3.24 13.35 7.86
CA PHE A 39 -3.05 12.68 6.59
C PHE A 39 -4.10 11.58 6.37
N GLU A 40 -4.16 11.05 5.19
CA GLU A 40 -4.93 9.85 4.84
C GLU A 40 -4.04 8.77 4.25
N TRP A 41 -4.36 7.51 4.54
CA TRP A 41 -3.75 6.36 3.90
C TRP A 41 -4.41 6.06 2.55
N ALA A 42 -3.63 5.60 1.59
CA ALA A 42 -4.18 4.93 0.43
C ALA A 42 -4.81 3.59 0.84
N THR A 43 -6.03 3.34 0.42
CA THR A 43 -6.79 2.12 0.70
C THR A 43 -7.41 1.56 -0.57
N PHE A 44 -7.83 0.31 -0.53
CA PHE A 44 -8.42 -0.35 -1.69
C PHE A 44 -9.85 0.16 -1.96
N ALA A 45 -10.09 0.68 -3.17
CA ALA A 45 -11.39 1.22 -3.58
C ALA A 45 -12.41 0.10 -3.79
N ILE A 46 -13.08 -0.31 -2.73
CA ILE A 46 -13.97 -1.47 -2.71
C ILE A 46 -15.25 -1.28 -3.55
N GLU A 47 -15.69 -0.06 -3.75
CA GLU A 47 -16.90 0.21 -4.55
C GLU A 47 -16.69 -0.04 -6.04
N ARG A 48 -15.44 0.04 -6.52
CA ARG A 48 -15.10 0.01 -7.94
C ARG A 48 -14.48 -1.29 -8.41
N SER A 49 -13.99 -2.09 -7.50
CA SER A 49 -13.28 -3.33 -7.81
C SER A 49 -13.53 -4.41 -6.77
N ASN A 50 -13.26 -5.64 -7.12
CA ASN A 50 -13.23 -6.70 -6.13
C ASN A 50 -11.85 -6.80 -5.48
N MET A 51 -11.79 -7.14 -4.20
CA MET A 51 -10.56 -7.18 -3.43
C MET A 51 -9.59 -8.30 -3.85
N LYS A 52 -10.03 -9.25 -4.67
CA LYS A 52 -9.18 -10.29 -5.28
C LYS A 52 -8.50 -9.80 -6.55
N GLY A 53 -9.18 -8.97 -7.32
CA GLY A 53 -8.72 -8.50 -8.62
C GLY A 53 -7.62 -7.44 -8.56
N ALA A 54 -7.15 -7.02 -9.73
CA ALA A 54 -6.24 -5.88 -9.89
C ALA A 54 -7.03 -4.58 -9.67
N GLY A 55 -7.21 -4.18 -8.42
CA GLY A 55 -7.80 -2.89 -8.06
C GLY A 55 -6.74 -1.91 -7.60
N GLY A 56 -6.93 -0.63 -7.91
CA GLY A 56 -6.04 0.43 -7.46
C GLY A 56 -6.29 0.77 -5.99
N HIS A 57 -5.22 1.08 -5.29
CA HIS A 57 -5.31 1.80 -4.03
C HIS A 57 -5.51 3.28 -4.34
N VAL A 58 -6.43 3.88 -3.63
CA VAL A 58 -6.82 5.27 -3.84
C VAL A 58 -6.82 6.03 -2.53
N PHE A 59 -6.62 7.33 -2.65
CA PHE A 59 -6.96 8.29 -1.62
C PHE A 59 -8.42 8.73 -1.75
N SER A 60 -8.93 9.46 -0.78
CA SER A 60 -10.25 10.08 -0.84
C SER A 60 -10.42 10.88 -2.16
N LYS A 61 -11.66 11.03 -2.62
CA LYS A 61 -12.00 11.68 -3.91
C LYS A 61 -11.40 11.00 -5.14
N ASN A 62 -11.06 9.69 -5.02
CA ASN A 62 -10.61 8.86 -6.14
C ASN A 62 -9.28 9.25 -6.79
N VAL A 63 -8.43 9.94 -6.09
CA VAL A 63 -7.06 10.16 -6.51
C VAL A 63 -6.32 8.84 -6.38
N HIS A 64 -5.88 8.27 -7.47
CA HIS A 64 -5.13 7.02 -7.47
C HIS A 64 -3.78 7.24 -6.79
N ALA A 65 -3.38 6.31 -5.94
CA ALA A 65 -2.02 6.23 -5.46
C ALA A 65 -1.14 5.61 -6.56
N VAL A 66 -1.14 6.26 -7.72
CA VAL A 66 -0.49 5.74 -8.93
C VAL A 66 1.02 5.79 -8.76
N GLY A 67 1.66 4.73 -9.16
CA GLY A 67 3.12 4.63 -9.25
C GLY A 67 3.73 3.76 -8.19
N ASP A 68 2.97 3.31 -7.18
CA ASP A 68 3.54 2.46 -6.16
C ASP A 68 2.61 1.36 -5.67
N TYR A 69 3.19 0.19 -5.50
CA TYR A 69 2.48 -0.96 -4.97
C TYR A 69 2.18 -0.71 -3.50
N VAL A 70 0.90 -0.67 -3.17
CA VAL A 70 0.50 -0.92 -1.79
C VAL A 70 0.47 -2.42 -1.60
N SER A 71 1.33 -2.94 -0.75
CA SER A 71 1.37 -4.36 -0.43
C SER A 71 1.50 -4.56 1.07
N TYR A 72 0.81 -5.57 1.56
CA TYR A 72 0.97 -6.03 2.93
C TYR A 72 1.13 -7.53 2.86
N ASP A 73 2.37 -7.99 3.01
CA ASP A 73 2.69 -9.40 3.10
C ASP A 73 3.09 -9.74 4.53
N PHE A 74 2.49 -10.77 5.10
CA PHE A 74 2.74 -11.26 6.44
C PHE A 74 2.55 -12.78 6.48
N ASP A 75 3.57 -13.53 6.87
CA ASP A 75 3.51 -14.99 7.00
C ASP A 75 2.88 -15.71 5.78
N GLU A 76 3.36 -15.42 4.58
CA GLU A 76 2.81 -15.95 3.31
C GLU A 76 1.38 -15.51 3.00
N LEU A 77 0.85 -14.54 3.72
CA LEU A 77 -0.42 -13.89 3.42
C LEU A 77 -0.19 -12.62 2.63
N THR A 78 -1.00 -12.40 1.61
CA THR A 78 -1.18 -11.07 1.01
C THR A 78 -2.44 -10.45 1.58
N ILE A 79 -2.34 -9.23 2.07
CA ILE A 79 -3.42 -8.54 2.78
C ILE A 79 -3.84 -7.31 1.98
N ARG A 80 -5.12 -6.98 1.99
CA ARG A 80 -5.68 -5.74 1.46
C ARG A 80 -6.64 -5.13 2.45
N VAL A 81 -6.65 -3.81 2.52
CA VAL A 81 -7.52 -3.04 3.42
C VAL A 81 -8.36 -2.09 2.59
N SER A 82 -9.69 -2.16 2.73
CA SER A 82 -10.59 -1.29 1.99
C SER A 82 -10.62 0.13 2.57
N ASP A 83 -11.11 1.07 1.75
CA ASP A 83 -11.67 2.32 2.26
C ASP A 83 -12.85 2.04 3.21
N ALA A 84 -13.32 3.09 3.91
CA ALA A 84 -14.53 2.99 4.71
C ALA A 84 -15.72 2.66 3.80
N THR A 85 -16.50 1.66 4.18
CA THR A 85 -17.54 1.12 3.31
C THR A 85 -18.76 0.64 4.10
N THR A 86 -19.73 0.01 3.43
CA THR A 86 -20.95 -0.49 4.04
C THR A 86 -20.93 -2.02 4.16
N ARG A 87 -21.80 -2.56 5.00
CA ARG A 87 -22.02 -4.01 5.12
C ARG A 87 -22.43 -4.62 3.78
N GLU A 88 -23.24 -3.92 3.01
CA GLU A 88 -23.69 -4.35 1.67
C GLU A 88 -22.48 -4.52 0.71
N ASN A 89 -21.52 -3.61 0.75
CA ASN A 89 -20.29 -3.75 -0.04
C ASN A 89 -19.44 -4.93 0.41
N PHE A 90 -19.41 -5.26 1.70
CA PHE A 90 -18.75 -6.47 2.20
C PHE A 90 -19.40 -7.74 1.62
N GLU A 91 -20.73 -7.83 1.65
CA GLU A 91 -21.48 -8.94 1.06
C GLU A 91 -21.23 -9.05 -0.46
N ARG A 92 -21.20 -7.89 -1.14
CA ARG A 92 -20.87 -7.83 -2.57
C ARG A 92 -19.46 -8.36 -2.86
N GLN A 93 -18.47 -8.11 -2.01
CA GLN A 93 -17.10 -8.62 -2.19
C GLN A 93 -17.06 -10.15 -2.13
N ARG A 94 -17.75 -10.76 -1.18
CA ARG A 94 -17.90 -12.22 -1.12
C ARG A 94 -18.45 -12.77 -2.44
N ASN A 95 -19.55 -12.19 -2.94
CA ASN A 95 -20.18 -12.62 -4.19
C ASN A 95 -19.28 -12.38 -5.42
N ALA A 96 -18.53 -11.27 -5.44
CA ALA A 96 -17.58 -10.95 -6.51
C ALA A 96 -16.42 -11.97 -6.58
N ILE A 97 -15.91 -12.43 -5.45
CA ILE A 97 -14.86 -13.46 -5.40
C ILE A 97 -15.37 -14.80 -5.93
N VAL A 98 -16.59 -15.19 -5.54
CA VAL A 98 -17.22 -16.41 -6.06
C VAL A 98 -17.41 -16.32 -7.58
N HIS A 99 -17.96 -15.20 -8.06
CA HIS A 99 -18.16 -14.95 -9.48
C HIS A 99 -16.85 -14.95 -10.29
N GLU A 100 -15.76 -14.39 -9.75
CA GLU A 100 -14.45 -14.41 -10.40
C GLU A 100 -13.94 -15.83 -10.62
N THR A 101 -14.19 -16.72 -9.67
CA THR A 101 -13.85 -18.13 -9.80
C THR A 101 -14.64 -18.80 -10.94
N GLU A 102 -15.91 -18.46 -11.08
CA GLU A 102 -16.75 -18.93 -12.20
C GLU A 102 -16.26 -18.41 -13.54
N LEU A 103 -15.90 -17.12 -13.62
CA LEU A 103 -15.30 -16.54 -14.83
C LEU A 103 -13.95 -17.17 -15.16
N TYR A 104 -13.13 -17.48 -14.16
CA TYR A 104 -11.89 -18.20 -14.38
C TYR A 104 -12.13 -19.60 -14.92
N LYS A 105 -13.10 -20.33 -14.37
CA LYS A 105 -13.50 -21.64 -14.88
C LYS A 105 -13.93 -21.56 -16.33
N LYS A 106 -14.77 -20.61 -16.69
CA LYS A 106 -15.21 -20.39 -18.08
C LYS A 106 -14.03 -20.13 -19.00
N ARG A 107 -13.06 -19.28 -18.61
CA ARG A 107 -11.84 -19.06 -19.41
C ARG A 107 -11.04 -20.34 -19.64
N LEU A 108 -11.01 -21.27 -18.69
CA LEU A 108 -10.34 -22.57 -18.88
C LEU A 108 -11.13 -23.47 -19.83
N GLU A 109 -12.48 -23.42 -19.77
CA GLU A 109 -13.36 -24.16 -20.71
C GLU A 109 -13.17 -23.65 -22.13
N ASP A 110 -13.17 -22.33 -22.35
CA ASP A 110 -12.88 -21.71 -23.67
C ASP A 110 -11.47 -22.08 -24.17
N LYS A 111 -10.48 -22.10 -23.26
CA LYS A 111 -9.13 -22.53 -23.58
C LYS A 111 -9.05 -24.02 -23.95
N LEU A 112 -9.83 -24.86 -23.29
CA LEU A 112 -9.91 -26.29 -23.60
C LEU A 112 -10.45 -26.49 -25.03
N GLU A 113 -11.51 -25.79 -25.40
CA GLU A 113 -12.10 -25.85 -26.74
C GLU A 113 -11.07 -25.42 -27.80
N THR A 114 -10.43 -24.26 -27.60
CA THR A 114 -9.36 -23.78 -28.51
C THR A 114 -8.22 -24.78 -28.65
N ASN A 115 -7.83 -25.48 -27.58
CA ASN A 115 -6.77 -26.49 -27.65
C ASN A 115 -7.24 -27.77 -28.38
N LYS A 116 -8.53 -28.13 -28.32
CA LYS A 116 -9.09 -29.23 -29.09
C LYS A 116 -9.10 -28.93 -30.59
N ASP A 117 -9.55 -27.73 -30.96
CA ASP A 117 -9.53 -27.27 -32.36
C ASP A 117 -8.10 -27.23 -32.92
N LEU A 118 -7.16 -26.73 -32.12
CA LEU A 118 -5.74 -26.74 -32.50
C LEU A 118 -5.21 -28.17 -32.70
N LEU A 119 -5.61 -29.13 -31.87
CA LEU A 119 -5.20 -30.53 -32.02
C LEU A 119 -5.70 -31.13 -33.37
N VAL A 120 -6.93 -30.81 -33.77
CA VAL A 120 -7.47 -31.20 -35.06
C VAL A 120 -6.61 -30.63 -36.18
N SER A 121 -6.33 -29.33 -36.17
CA SER A 121 -5.52 -28.66 -37.19
C SER A 121 -4.08 -29.21 -37.26
N ILE A 122 -3.46 -29.49 -36.11
CA ILE A 122 -2.11 -30.09 -36.05
C ILE A 122 -2.09 -31.48 -36.70
N LYS A 123 -3.13 -32.30 -36.47
CA LYS A 123 -3.27 -33.63 -37.06
C LYS A 123 -3.50 -33.56 -38.58
N GLU A 124 -4.35 -32.64 -39.04
CA GLU A 124 -4.61 -32.42 -40.46
C GLU A 124 -3.37 -31.93 -41.25
N MET A 125 -2.57 -31.09 -40.61
CA MET A 125 -1.33 -30.55 -41.20
C MET A 125 -0.13 -31.48 -41.07
N ASN A 126 -0.32 -32.73 -40.57
CA ASN A 126 0.74 -33.74 -40.40
C ASN A 126 1.95 -33.24 -39.56
N TYR A 127 1.72 -32.50 -38.51
CA TYR A 127 2.78 -32.11 -37.55
C TYR A 127 3.41 -33.34 -36.90
N SER A 128 4.56 -33.15 -36.26
CA SER A 128 5.32 -34.24 -35.66
C SER A 128 4.51 -34.95 -34.55
N HIS A 129 4.76 -36.22 -34.34
CA HIS A 129 4.11 -37.01 -33.30
C HIS A 129 4.31 -36.38 -31.88
N ASP A 130 5.47 -35.76 -31.64
CA ASP A 130 5.76 -35.09 -30.40
C ASP A 130 4.91 -33.84 -30.15
N GLU A 131 4.58 -33.07 -31.19
CA GLU A 131 3.70 -31.92 -31.11
C GLU A 131 2.24 -32.32 -30.81
N VAL A 132 1.77 -33.35 -31.50
CA VAL A 132 0.45 -33.95 -31.22
C VAL A 132 0.37 -34.42 -29.77
N LYS A 133 1.35 -35.16 -29.29
CA LYS A 133 1.39 -35.64 -27.89
C LYS A 133 1.41 -34.51 -26.88
N LYS A 134 2.23 -33.47 -27.10
CA LYS A 134 2.25 -32.27 -26.20
C LYS A 134 0.89 -31.58 -26.17
N GLN A 135 0.18 -31.51 -27.28
CA GLN A 135 -1.13 -30.89 -27.33
C GLN A 135 -2.19 -31.74 -26.60
N GLU A 136 -2.14 -33.06 -26.77
CA GLU A 136 -3.01 -33.99 -26.01
C GLU A 136 -2.77 -33.91 -24.51
N GLU A 137 -1.52 -33.80 -24.05
CA GLU A 137 -1.19 -33.59 -22.63
C GLU A 137 -1.71 -32.27 -22.09
N ARG A 138 -1.72 -31.18 -22.90
CA ARG A 138 -2.32 -29.89 -22.50
C ARG A 138 -3.82 -30.00 -22.32
N ILE A 139 -4.51 -30.66 -23.25
CA ILE A 139 -5.95 -30.92 -23.18
C ILE A 139 -6.28 -31.71 -21.92
N LYS A 140 -5.57 -32.82 -21.67
CA LYS A 140 -5.77 -33.65 -20.49
C LYS A 140 -5.59 -32.87 -19.18
N LYS A 141 -4.57 -31.99 -19.08
CA LYS A 141 -4.37 -31.13 -17.91
C LYS A 141 -5.54 -30.18 -17.68
N LEU A 142 -6.10 -29.60 -18.75
CA LEU A 142 -7.26 -28.71 -18.63
C LEU A 142 -8.50 -29.50 -18.20
N GLU A 143 -8.75 -30.67 -18.76
CA GLU A 143 -9.88 -31.55 -18.39
C GLU A 143 -9.80 -32.01 -16.94
N GLU A 144 -8.60 -32.24 -16.40
CA GLU A 144 -8.39 -32.55 -14.98
C GLU A 144 -8.49 -31.33 -14.05
N GLN A 145 -8.17 -30.13 -14.56
CA GLN A 145 -8.19 -28.88 -13.79
C GLN A 145 -9.58 -28.28 -13.65
N ILE A 146 -10.36 -28.19 -14.75
CA ILE A 146 -11.64 -27.50 -14.81
C ILE A 146 -12.63 -27.94 -13.71
N PRO A 147 -12.82 -29.26 -13.46
CA PRO A 147 -13.76 -29.72 -12.42
C PRO A 147 -13.35 -29.31 -10.99
N LYS A 148 -12.05 -29.02 -10.78
CA LYS A 148 -11.50 -28.62 -9.49
C LYS A 148 -11.66 -27.13 -9.22
N VAL A 149 -11.97 -26.33 -10.25
CA VAL A 149 -12.19 -24.89 -10.12
C VAL A 149 -13.59 -24.64 -9.60
N LYS A 150 -13.68 -24.54 -8.27
CA LYS A 150 -14.91 -24.21 -7.56
C LYS A 150 -14.54 -23.58 -6.22
N ASN A 151 -15.25 -22.53 -5.85
CA ASN A 151 -15.13 -21.91 -4.52
C ASN A 151 -16.12 -22.56 -3.56
N TYR A 152 -15.63 -22.87 -2.38
CA TYR A 152 -16.41 -23.38 -1.26
C TYR A 152 -16.30 -22.38 -0.11
N GLU A 153 -17.39 -22.16 0.57
CA GLU A 153 -17.42 -21.40 1.80
C GLU A 153 -17.23 -22.35 2.99
N HIS A 154 -16.34 -21.98 3.90
CA HIS A 154 -15.99 -22.73 5.10
C HIS A 154 -16.48 -21.98 6.33
N ASP A 155 -17.35 -22.57 7.10
CA ASP A 155 -17.73 -22.02 8.41
C ASP A 155 -16.64 -22.34 9.44
N LEU A 156 -15.88 -21.31 9.83
CA LEU A 156 -14.88 -21.42 10.87
C LEU A 156 -15.33 -20.83 12.22
N GLY A 157 -16.57 -20.37 12.32
CA GLY A 157 -17.11 -19.75 13.53
C GLY A 157 -16.53 -18.36 13.84
N ILE A 158 -15.97 -17.66 12.85
CA ILE A 158 -15.41 -16.32 13.01
C ILE A 158 -16.52 -15.30 12.70
N PRO A 159 -16.94 -14.47 13.68
CA PRO A 159 -18.00 -13.49 13.44
C PRO A 159 -17.64 -12.48 12.34
N ASP A 160 -18.66 -12.08 11.56
CA ASP A 160 -18.52 -11.08 10.50
C ASP A 160 -17.40 -11.38 9.51
N SER A 161 -17.36 -12.61 9.04
CA SER A 161 -16.34 -13.05 8.09
C SER A 161 -16.90 -13.99 7.01
N TYR A 162 -16.15 -14.09 5.92
CA TYR A 162 -16.28 -15.14 4.91
C TYR A 162 -14.94 -15.81 4.70
N VAL A 163 -14.94 -17.13 4.71
CA VAL A 163 -13.76 -17.95 4.44
C VAL A 163 -14.03 -18.78 3.21
N LEU A 164 -13.25 -18.57 2.16
CA LEU A 164 -13.45 -19.18 0.86
C LEU A 164 -12.22 -19.99 0.45
N GLY A 165 -12.42 -20.98 -0.41
CA GLY A 165 -11.31 -21.79 -0.90
C GLY A 165 -11.71 -23.01 -1.70
N SER A 166 -10.81 -23.98 -1.84
CA SER A 166 -11.13 -25.31 -2.38
C SER A 166 -11.98 -26.10 -1.38
N LYS A 167 -12.50 -27.25 -1.81
CA LYS A 167 -13.27 -28.14 -0.91
C LYS A 167 -12.46 -28.53 0.35
N GLU A 168 -11.18 -28.77 0.18
CA GLU A 168 -10.29 -29.29 1.22
C GLU A 168 -9.60 -28.19 2.02
N LYS A 169 -9.33 -27.04 1.39
CA LYS A 169 -8.45 -26.00 1.96
C LYS A 169 -9.00 -24.61 1.73
N PRO A 170 -9.34 -23.85 2.77
CA PRO A 170 -9.58 -22.43 2.68
C PRO A 170 -8.27 -21.69 2.39
N TYR A 171 -8.35 -20.58 1.65
CA TYR A 171 -7.20 -19.73 1.33
C TYR A 171 -7.53 -18.24 1.17
N GLU A 172 -8.80 -17.88 1.14
CA GLU A 172 -9.26 -16.50 1.11
C GLU A 172 -10.12 -16.23 2.34
N PHE A 173 -9.81 -15.16 3.04
CA PHE A 173 -10.49 -14.76 4.25
C PHE A 173 -10.85 -13.28 4.18
N LEU A 174 -12.15 -12.98 4.25
CA LEU A 174 -12.67 -11.62 4.36
C LEU A 174 -13.16 -11.40 5.77
N LEU A 175 -12.77 -10.30 6.36
CA LEU A 175 -13.15 -9.90 7.71
C LEU A 175 -13.73 -8.49 7.68
N TRP A 176 -14.92 -8.32 8.25
CA TRP A 176 -15.56 -7.03 8.43
C TRP A 176 -15.28 -6.48 9.83
N ARG A 177 -14.60 -5.34 9.93
CA ARG A 177 -14.34 -4.65 11.19
C ARG A 177 -14.31 -3.13 10.96
N ASN A 178 -14.79 -2.34 11.88
CA ASN A 178 -14.74 -0.88 11.88
C ASN A 178 -15.14 -0.26 10.52
N ASN A 179 -16.24 -0.75 9.93
CA ASN A 179 -16.73 -0.33 8.61
C ASN A 179 -15.70 -0.47 7.49
N ARG A 180 -14.82 -1.47 7.57
CA ARG A 180 -13.84 -1.81 6.55
C ARG A 180 -13.81 -3.31 6.30
N VAL A 181 -13.37 -3.66 5.09
CA VAL A 181 -13.09 -5.04 4.72
C VAL A 181 -11.59 -5.26 4.74
N PHE A 182 -11.17 -6.25 5.49
CA PHE A 182 -9.82 -6.80 5.45
C PHE A 182 -9.87 -8.10 4.68
N TYR A 183 -9.10 -8.17 3.60
CA TYR A 183 -8.99 -9.35 2.76
C TYR A 183 -7.60 -9.95 2.93
N PHE A 184 -7.58 -11.23 3.28
CA PHE A 184 -6.36 -12.02 3.46
C PHE A 184 -6.37 -13.17 2.44
N ASN A 185 -5.30 -13.29 1.68
CA ASN A 185 -5.10 -14.37 0.75
C ASN A 185 -3.87 -15.18 1.11
N MET A 186 -4.01 -16.48 1.30
CA MET A 186 -2.90 -17.41 1.51
C MET A 186 -2.26 -17.74 0.17
N ASN A 187 -1.01 -17.33 -0.01
CA ASN A 187 -0.25 -17.60 -1.23
C ASN A 187 0.08 -19.10 -1.39
N LYS A 188 0.16 -19.83 -0.26
CA LYS A 188 0.44 -21.27 -0.22
C LYS A 188 -0.51 -21.99 0.74
N PRO A 189 -1.73 -22.34 0.29
CA PRO A 189 -2.67 -23.06 1.12
C PRO A 189 -2.16 -24.46 1.48
N ALA A 190 -2.26 -24.82 2.75
CA ALA A 190 -1.83 -26.08 3.33
C ALA A 190 -2.99 -26.78 4.06
N GLU A 191 -2.80 -27.98 4.56
CA GLU A 191 -3.84 -28.72 5.28
C GLU A 191 -4.28 -28.02 6.58
N ASN A 192 -3.39 -27.27 7.20
CA ASN A 192 -3.67 -26.48 8.40
C ASN A 192 -4.20 -25.06 8.12
N SER A 193 -4.56 -24.73 6.88
CA SER A 193 -5.02 -23.38 6.49
C SER A 193 -6.20 -22.89 7.32
N ALA A 194 -7.17 -23.76 7.63
CA ALA A 194 -8.29 -23.40 8.48
C ALA A 194 -7.87 -22.98 9.90
N GLN A 195 -6.90 -23.68 10.49
CA GLN A 195 -6.35 -23.30 11.80
C GLN A 195 -5.55 -21.99 11.72
N ARG A 196 -4.74 -21.80 10.69
CA ARG A 196 -3.99 -20.56 10.46
C ARG A 196 -4.93 -19.35 10.32
N ILE A 197 -6.09 -19.50 9.66
CA ILE A 197 -7.10 -18.42 9.57
C ILE A 197 -7.71 -18.13 10.94
N LYS A 198 -8.03 -19.14 11.76
CA LYS A 198 -8.53 -18.93 13.13
C LYS A 198 -7.50 -18.20 14.00
N ASP A 199 -6.25 -18.63 13.94
CA ASP A 199 -5.15 -18.00 14.69
C ASP A 199 -4.90 -16.56 14.23
N LEU A 200 -4.98 -16.30 12.93
CA LEU A 200 -4.90 -14.95 12.38
C LEU A 200 -6.04 -14.06 12.88
N ALA A 201 -7.28 -14.55 12.82
CA ALA A 201 -8.46 -13.82 13.28
C ALA A 201 -8.40 -13.50 14.77
N ALA A 202 -7.85 -14.40 15.58
CA ALA A 202 -7.66 -14.18 17.03
C ALA A 202 -6.56 -13.15 17.36
N ARG A 203 -5.58 -12.97 16.48
CA ARG A 203 -4.48 -12.02 16.63
C ARG A 203 -4.70 -10.69 15.93
N PHE A 204 -5.74 -10.60 15.08
CA PHE A 204 -6.04 -9.41 14.32
C PHE A 204 -6.84 -8.42 15.17
N GLU A 205 -6.39 -7.17 15.22
CA GLU A 205 -7.03 -6.03 15.84
C GLU A 205 -7.33 -4.96 14.80
N ALA A 206 -8.59 -4.57 14.66
CA ALA A 206 -8.96 -3.40 13.86
C ALA A 206 -8.80 -2.14 14.72
N ARG A 207 -8.22 -1.10 14.15
CA ARG A 207 -7.92 0.17 14.83
C ARG A 207 -8.36 1.36 14.01
N ASP A 208 -8.48 2.50 14.63
CA ASP A 208 -8.68 3.76 13.94
C ASP A 208 -7.34 4.44 13.59
N LEU A 209 -7.41 5.47 12.75
CA LEU A 209 -6.24 6.28 12.40
C LEU A 209 -5.69 6.96 13.67
N TYR A 210 -4.38 6.95 13.82
CA TYR A 210 -3.63 7.45 14.98
C TYR A 210 -3.76 6.62 16.26
N GLU A 211 -4.37 5.47 16.22
CA GLU A 211 -4.30 4.46 17.28
C GLU A 211 -3.14 3.51 17.02
N VAL A 212 -2.09 3.63 17.81
CA VAL A 212 -0.92 2.74 17.72
C VAL A 212 -1.05 1.65 18.78
N PRO A 213 -1.28 0.38 18.41
CA PRO A 213 -1.40 -0.71 19.37
C PRO A 213 -0.11 -0.95 20.14
N GLU A 214 -0.25 -1.48 21.36
CA GLU A 214 0.88 -1.85 22.20
C GLU A 214 1.35 -3.29 21.91
N GLY A 215 2.63 -3.54 22.17
CA GLY A 215 3.24 -4.87 22.03
C GLY A 215 3.74 -5.17 20.61
N PRO A 216 4.37 -6.34 20.44
CA PRO A 216 4.97 -6.72 19.18
C PRO A 216 3.89 -7.12 18.15
N GLY A 217 4.10 -6.74 16.90
CA GLY A 217 3.18 -7.06 15.82
C GLY A 217 3.48 -6.31 14.53
N VAL A 218 2.58 -6.38 13.58
CA VAL A 218 2.69 -5.73 12.28
C VAL A 218 1.50 -4.83 12.03
N CYS A 219 1.77 -3.52 11.89
CA CYS A 219 0.79 -2.51 11.53
C CYS A 219 0.51 -2.51 10.02
N MET A 220 -0.74 -2.33 9.69
CA MET A 220 -1.23 -1.89 8.40
C MET A 220 -2.24 -0.75 8.62
N PRO A 221 -2.60 0.04 7.61
CA PRO A 221 -3.66 1.01 7.77
C PRO A 221 -4.91 0.37 8.37
N TYR A 222 -5.40 0.95 9.46
CA TYR A 222 -6.62 0.53 10.17
C TYR A 222 -6.61 -0.89 10.75
N GLY A 223 -5.46 -1.56 10.79
CA GLY A 223 -5.34 -2.92 11.32
C GLY A 223 -3.97 -3.21 11.92
N PHE A 224 -3.95 -4.20 12.80
CA PHE A 224 -2.75 -4.68 13.47
C PHE A 224 -2.82 -6.21 13.64
N ILE A 225 -1.72 -6.90 13.44
CA ILE A 225 -1.61 -8.33 13.70
C ILE A 225 -0.58 -8.51 14.80
N HIS A 226 -1.03 -8.96 15.98
CA HIS A 226 -0.14 -9.33 17.07
C HIS A 226 0.73 -10.52 16.68
N ASP A 227 2.03 -10.46 16.96
CA ASP A 227 2.95 -11.58 16.74
C ASP A 227 4.11 -11.58 17.76
N ASP A 228 5.07 -12.48 17.59
CA ASP A 228 6.24 -12.59 18.46
C ASP A 228 7.43 -11.69 18.02
N GLY A 229 7.22 -10.82 17.05
CA GLY A 229 8.26 -9.96 16.50
C GLY A 229 9.19 -10.63 15.49
N LYS A 230 9.01 -11.94 15.18
CA LYS A 230 9.93 -12.73 14.33
C LYS A 230 9.35 -13.09 12.98
N THR A 231 8.03 -13.09 12.84
CA THR A 231 7.36 -13.43 11.57
C THR A 231 7.83 -12.51 10.45
N GLY A 232 8.12 -13.09 9.28
CA GLY A 232 8.52 -12.34 8.10
C GLY A 232 7.38 -11.43 7.60
N PHE A 233 7.70 -10.21 7.22
CA PHE A 233 6.74 -9.26 6.69
C PHE A 233 7.37 -8.33 5.65
N ASN A 234 6.53 -7.80 4.77
CA ASN A 234 6.87 -6.74 3.85
C ASN A 234 5.64 -5.84 3.71
N VAL A 235 5.75 -4.61 4.16
CA VAL A 235 4.65 -3.66 4.19
C VAL A 235 5.07 -2.38 3.52
N LYS A 236 4.29 -1.96 2.54
CA LYS A 236 4.43 -0.69 1.85
C LYS A 236 3.06 -0.05 1.72
N ASN A 237 2.94 1.21 2.11
CA ASN A 237 1.75 1.98 1.84
C ASN A 237 2.06 3.45 1.58
N SER A 238 1.15 4.09 0.86
CA SER A 238 1.21 5.51 0.57
C SER A 238 0.25 6.30 1.46
N LEU A 239 0.71 7.46 1.88
CA LEU A 239 -0.08 8.46 2.58
C LEU A 239 0.05 9.81 1.87
N ARG A 240 -0.89 10.71 2.10
CA ARG A 240 -0.77 12.11 1.71
C ARG A 240 -1.27 13.04 2.80
N PHE A 241 -0.60 14.14 2.97
CA PHE A 241 -1.06 15.20 3.85
C PHE A 241 -2.31 15.89 3.27
N THR A 242 -3.26 16.21 4.13
CA THR A 242 -4.51 16.87 3.69
C THR A 242 -4.25 18.26 3.13
N SER A 243 -3.19 18.93 3.58
CA SER A 243 -2.79 20.27 3.11
C SER A 243 -2.09 20.29 1.75
N THR A 244 -1.55 19.13 1.30
CA THR A 244 -0.82 19.02 0.02
C THR A 244 -1.24 17.74 -0.73
N PRO A 245 -2.47 17.70 -1.24
CA PRO A 245 -3.07 16.48 -1.78
C PRO A 245 -2.40 15.93 -3.05
N ASN A 246 -1.57 16.70 -3.70
CA ASN A 246 -0.78 16.32 -4.86
C ASN A 246 0.67 15.88 -4.54
N VAL A 247 1.00 15.75 -3.25
CA VAL A 247 2.26 15.17 -2.79
C VAL A 247 1.99 13.86 -2.07
N ILE A 248 2.47 12.76 -2.64
CA ILE A 248 2.31 11.42 -2.11
C ILE A 248 3.59 11.03 -1.38
N MET A 249 3.43 10.46 -0.21
CA MET A 249 4.50 9.85 0.56
C MET A 249 4.26 8.35 0.66
N SER A 250 5.28 7.53 0.45
CA SER A 250 5.20 6.09 0.65
C SER A 250 6.19 5.66 1.70
N LEU A 251 5.73 4.86 2.65
CA LEU A 251 6.56 4.24 3.68
C LEU A 251 6.71 2.76 3.37
N ILE A 252 7.92 2.25 3.55
CA ILE A 252 8.28 0.86 3.35
C ILE A 252 8.92 0.36 4.62
N ASN A 253 8.43 -0.75 5.11
CA ASN A 253 9.02 -1.47 6.22
C ASN A 253 8.94 -2.98 5.95
N ALA A 254 10.09 -3.65 5.94
CA ALA A 254 10.16 -5.06 5.60
C ALA A 254 11.24 -5.77 6.40
N SER A 255 10.97 -7.01 6.81
CA SER A 255 12.03 -7.90 7.26
C SER A 255 12.95 -8.19 6.08
N LEU A 256 14.28 -8.16 6.29
CA LEU A 256 15.23 -8.61 5.29
C LEU A 256 15.08 -10.13 5.12
N GLY A 257 14.24 -10.53 4.20
CA GLY A 257 14.17 -11.87 3.63
C GLY A 257 14.64 -11.82 2.18
N ASN A 258 14.52 -12.91 1.45
CA ASN A 258 14.92 -13.03 0.04
C ASN A 258 14.26 -12.03 -0.93
N HIS A 259 13.38 -11.14 -0.44
CA HIS A 259 12.58 -10.20 -1.22
C HIS A 259 13.01 -8.74 -1.10
N ALA A 260 13.84 -8.40 -0.12
CA ALA A 260 14.28 -7.03 0.08
C ALA A 260 15.77 -6.89 -0.26
N LYS A 261 16.07 -6.74 -1.53
CA LYS A 261 17.33 -6.15 -1.94
C LYS A 261 17.10 -4.65 -2.12
N PRO A 262 17.52 -3.81 -1.18
CA PRO A 262 17.30 -2.37 -1.24
C PRO A 262 18.00 -1.70 -2.42
N THR A 263 18.88 -2.42 -3.09
CA THR A 263 19.72 -1.92 -4.20
C THR A 263 19.27 -2.37 -5.58
N ASP A 264 18.25 -3.22 -5.71
CA ASP A 264 17.85 -3.76 -7.00
C ASP A 264 16.90 -2.82 -7.76
N GLY A 265 17.30 -1.58 -7.97
CA GLY A 265 16.61 -0.68 -8.90
C GLY A 265 15.19 -0.26 -8.51
N THR A 266 14.68 -0.72 -7.37
CA THR A 266 13.36 -0.30 -6.87
C THR A 266 13.34 1.18 -6.53
N TYR A 267 14.53 1.78 -6.36
CA TYR A 267 14.73 3.18 -6.03
C TYR A 267 15.88 3.74 -6.84
N ASP A 268 15.73 3.69 -8.16
CA ASP A 268 16.69 4.30 -9.07
C ASP A 268 16.56 5.83 -8.97
N THR A 269 17.37 6.41 -8.10
CA THR A 269 17.48 7.88 -7.98
C THR A 269 18.17 8.48 -9.20
N ASP A 270 18.82 7.67 -10.02
CA ASP A 270 19.30 8.06 -11.34
C ASP A 270 18.19 7.96 -12.40
N TYR A 271 17.00 7.43 -12.03
CA TYR A 271 15.85 7.47 -12.92
C TYR A 271 15.66 8.88 -13.46
N ARG A 272 15.86 9.01 -14.73
CA ARG A 272 15.63 10.25 -15.44
C ARG A 272 14.25 10.16 -16.06
N PRO A 273 13.23 10.77 -15.42
CA PRO A 273 11.97 10.88 -16.13
C PRO A 273 12.24 11.54 -17.47
N GLY A 274 11.62 11.02 -18.52
CA GLY A 274 11.60 11.73 -19.78
C GLY A 274 11.00 13.12 -19.52
N TYR A 275 11.81 14.14 -19.63
CA TYR A 275 11.36 15.51 -19.49
C TYR A 275 11.89 16.35 -20.64
N ASP A 276 11.11 17.32 -21.04
CA ASP A 276 11.51 18.31 -22.03
C ASP A 276 12.45 19.34 -21.37
N ALA A 277 13.73 19.30 -21.77
CA ALA A 277 14.74 20.20 -21.25
C ALA A 277 14.55 21.68 -21.69
N GLU A 278 13.72 21.94 -22.70
CA GLU A 278 13.35 23.31 -23.09
C GLU A 278 12.33 23.91 -22.11
N ILE A 279 11.48 23.07 -21.54
CA ILE A 279 10.45 23.47 -20.56
C ILE A 279 10.98 23.41 -19.14
N TRP A 280 11.78 22.39 -18.82
CA TRP A 280 12.14 22.07 -17.44
C TRP A 280 13.63 22.20 -17.14
N LYS A 281 13.95 22.70 -15.95
CA LYS A 281 15.27 22.66 -15.35
C LYS A 281 15.33 21.56 -14.28
N LYS A 282 16.17 20.55 -14.49
CA LYS A 282 16.40 19.49 -13.50
C LYS A 282 17.48 19.89 -12.50
N SER A 283 17.21 19.65 -11.22
CA SER A 283 18.17 19.82 -10.12
C SER A 283 18.14 18.57 -9.22
N LYS A 284 19.26 18.30 -8.51
CA LYS A 284 19.37 17.19 -7.57
C LYS A 284 18.87 17.62 -6.19
N ILE A 285 18.19 16.70 -5.49
CA ILE A 285 17.91 16.77 -4.05
C ILE A 285 18.86 15.79 -3.38
N MET A 286 19.59 16.23 -2.34
CA MET A 286 20.47 15.36 -1.58
C MET A 286 20.69 15.93 -0.17
N GLU A 287 20.46 15.08 0.85
CA GLU A 287 20.74 15.38 2.25
C GLU A 287 21.17 14.10 2.97
N ARG A 288 22.00 14.23 4.02
CA ARG A 288 22.40 13.12 4.90
C ARG A 288 22.17 13.51 6.34
N PHE A 289 21.59 12.59 7.12
CA PHE A 289 21.30 12.78 8.53
C PHE A 289 21.20 11.43 9.25
N TYR A 290 20.99 11.44 10.57
CA TYR A 290 20.80 10.23 11.36
C TYR A 290 19.38 10.12 11.88
N ILE A 291 18.87 8.90 11.93
CA ILE A 291 17.63 8.51 12.61
C ILE A 291 18.02 7.44 13.64
N GLY A 292 18.08 7.82 14.91
CA GLY A 292 18.76 6.99 15.91
C GLY A 292 20.23 6.79 15.55
N ASP A 293 20.66 5.55 15.46
CA ASP A 293 22.00 5.11 15.02
C ASP A 293 22.09 4.87 13.50
N ARG A 294 20.98 4.98 12.78
CA ARG A 294 20.90 4.67 11.35
C ARG A 294 21.27 5.91 10.51
N MET A 295 22.37 5.85 9.81
CA MET A 295 22.71 6.88 8.81
C MET A 295 21.69 6.84 7.68
N THR A 296 21.08 7.97 7.40
CA THR A 296 20.02 8.12 6.40
C THR A 296 20.48 9.03 5.28
N THR A 297 20.29 8.59 4.05
CA THR A 297 20.53 9.41 2.85
C THR A 297 19.19 9.72 2.21
N LEU A 298 18.86 11.00 2.10
CA LEU A 298 17.77 11.51 1.25
C LEU A 298 18.38 11.89 -0.09
N GLU A 299 17.83 11.35 -1.16
CA GLU A 299 18.25 11.69 -2.52
C GLU A 299 17.08 11.71 -3.49
N GLY A 300 17.22 12.46 -4.57
CA GLY A 300 16.17 12.61 -5.56
C GLY A 300 16.45 13.73 -6.56
N TRP A 301 15.39 14.20 -7.19
CA TRP A 301 15.46 15.24 -8.20
C TRP A 301 14.22 16.15 -8.14
N ARG A 302 14.38 17.35 -8.71
CA ARG A 302 13.29 18.29 -8.97
C ARG A 302 13.34 18.81 -10.40
N LEU A 303 12.17 19.07 -10.94
CA LEU A 303 11.94 19.76 -12.22
C LEU A 303 11.19 21.05 -11.92
N ASP A 304 11.85 22.16 -12.19
CA ASP A 304 11.24 23.51 -12.11
C ASP A 304 11.03 24.04 -13.53
N PRO A 305 9.93 24.76 -13.79
CA PRO A 305 9.72 25.39 -15.08
C PRO A 305 10.80 26.43 -15.34
N ARG A 306 11.24 26.53 -16.58
CA ARG A 306 12.16 27.60 -16.98
C ARG A 306 11.39 28.93 -17.07
N PRO A 307 12.03 30.06 -16.73
CA PRO A 307 11.37 31.37 -16.68
C PRO A 307 10.75 31.81 -18.01
N GLU A 308 11.31 31.35 -19.14
CA GLU A 308 10.89 31.66 -20.50
C GLU A 308 9.70 30.83 -20.99
N THR A 309 9.19 29.90 -20.22
CA THR A 309 8.07 29.02 -20.58
C THR A 309 6.76 29.47 -19.97
N THR A 310 5.64 28.98 -20.51
CA THR A 310 4.29 29.19 -19.95
C THR A 310 3.94 28.15 -18.87
N GLU A 311 4.79 27.15 -18.64
CA GLU A 311 4.57 26.14 -17.61
C GLU A 311 4.62 26.78 -16.22
N GLN A 312 3.67 26.42 -15.36
CA GLN A 312 3.57 26.94 -13.99
C GLN A 312 3.75 25.82 -12.95
N ASP A 313 3.56 24.59 -13.36
CA ASP A 313 3.65 23.46 -12.43
C ASP A 313 5.10 22.98 -12.32
N ARG A 314 5.34 22.04 -11.44
CA ARG A 314 6.64 21.43 -11.20
C ARG A 314 6.48 19.95 -10.88
N ALA A 315 7.58 19.21 -10.86
CA ALA A 315 7.59 17.85 -10.40
C ALA A 315 8.85 17.57 -9.56
N TRP A 316 8.75 16.71 -8.59
CA TRP A 316 9.92 16.24 -7.83
C TRP A 316 9.68 14.88 -7.19
N PHE A 317 10.79 14.22 -6.92
CA PHE A 317 10.86 12.94 -6.25
C PHE A 317 12.00 12.96 -5.26
N ALA A 318 11.82 12.36 -4.09
CA ALA A 318 12.90 12.11 -3.14
C ALA A 318 12.63 10.84 -2.35
N ILE A 319 13.70 10.14 -1.97
CA ILE A 319 13.64 8.95 -1.14
C ILE A 319 14.69 9.03 -0.02
N ALA A 320 14.27 8.68 1.19
CA ALA A 320 15.13 8.51 2.35
C ALA A 320 15.36 7.03 2.61
N HIS A 321 16.60 6.58 2.51
CA HIS A 321 17.05 5.24 2.87
C HIS A 321 17.53 5.25 4.32
N VAL A 322 16.73 4.68 5.23
CA VAL A 322 17.01 4.72 6.68
C VAL A 322 17.91 3.55 7.07
N GLY A 323 19.20 3.82 7.23
CA GLY A 323 20.18 2.80 7.55
C GLY A 323 20.60 1.92 6.37
N GLY A 324 20.27 2.29 5.14
CA GLY A 324 20.65 1.56 3.94
C GLY A 324 20.13 0.11 3.95
N LEU A 325 21.05 -0.86 4.02
CA LEU A 325 20.73 -2.31 4.03
C LEU A 325 20.41 -2.88 5.42
N ALA A 326 20.28 -2.05 6.46
CA ALA A 326 20.00 -2.54 7.80
C ALA A 326 18.65 -3.24 7.88
N SER A 327 18.55 -4.28 8.71
CA SER A 327 17.30 -4.97 9.01
C SER A 327 16.62 -4.34 10.24
N PRO A 328 15.30 -4.14 10.24
CA PRO A 328 14.42 -4.19 9.10
C PRO A 328 14.74 -3.09 8.07
N LEU A 329 14.41 -3.34 6.80
CA LEU A 329 14.45 -2.30 5.78
C LEU A 329 13.44 -1.22 6.13
N ILE A 330 13.89 0.03 6.12
CA ILE A 330 13.03 1.20 6.29
C ILE A 330 13.37 2.20 5.20
N ALA A 331 12.37 2.58 4.43
CA ALA A 331 12.51 3.66 3.46
C ALA A 331 11.25 4.53 3.44
N ALA A 332 11.45 5.81 3.19
CA ALA A 332 10.37 6.77 3.00
C ALA A 332 10.64 7.53 1.71
N GLN A 333 9.65 7.56 0.82
CA GLN A 333 9.75 8.29 -0.44
C GLN A 333 8.62 9.30 -0.56
N MET A 334 8.81 10.31 -1.41
CA MET A 334 7.77 11.23 -1.81
C MET A 334 7.89 11.56 -3.29
N PHE A 335 6.76 11.74 -3.92
CA PHE A 335 6.64 12.10 -5.32
C PHE A 335 5.40 12.96 -5.53
N THR A 336 5.32 13.61 -6.68
CA THR A 336 4.30 14.61 -6.96
C THR A 336 3.46 14.23 -8.17
N PHE A 337 2.18 14.60 -8.10
CA PHE A 337 1.28 14.60 -9.24
C PHE A 337 0.98 16.03 -9.67
N GLN A 338 1.13 16.29 -10.95
CA GLN A 338 0.85 17.60 -11.53
C GLN A 338 -0.64 17.94 -11.46
N LYS A 339 -0.94 19.22 -11.47
CA LYS A 339 -2.29 19.74 -11.59
C LYS A 339 -3.02 19.10 -12.77
N GLY A 340 -4.26 18.70 -12.54
CA GLY A 340 -5.10 18.00 -13.54
C GLY A 340 -5.03 16.48 -13.44
N THR A 341 -4.00 15.90 -12.84
CA THR A 341 -3.94 14.46 -12.57
C THR A 341 -5.05 14.07 -11.62
N ASP A 342 -5.90 13.12 -12.00
CA ASP A 342 -7.02 12.61 -11.18
C ASP A 342 -7.89 13.72 -10.56
N GLY A 343 -8.04 14.85 -11.24
CA GLY A 343 -8.85 15.97 -10.77
C GLY A 343 -8.19 16.86 -9.70
N LEU A 344 -6.90 16.70 -9.45
CA LEU A 344 -6.13 17.60 -8.59
C LEU A 344 -6.15 19.03 -9.17
N LYS A 345 -6.45 20.01 -8.31
CA LYS A 345 -6.69 21.40 -8.73
C LYS A 345 -5.51 22.33 -8.50
N ASP A 346 -4.67 21.98 -7.54
CA ASP A 346 -3.57 22.82 -7.09
C ASP A 346 -2.28 22.51 -7.86
N LEU A 347 -1.42 23.53 -8.00
CA LEU A 347 -0.06 23.33 -8.48
C LEU A 347 0.77 22.53 -7.46
N VAL A 348 1.74 21.79 -7.93
CA VAL A 348 2.69 21.09 -7.06
C VAL A 348 3.45 22.13 -6.22
N PRO A 349 3.43 22.02 -4.88
CA PRO A 349 4.18 22.91 -4.02
C PRO A 349 5.69 22.75 -4.23
N PRO A 350 6.49 23.80 -3.99
CA PRO A 350 7.93 23.69 -4.05
C PRO A 350 8.45 22.71 -2.98
N PRO A 351 9.52 21.95 -3.24
CA PRO A 351 10.10 21.02 -2.27
C PRO A 351 10.37 21.66 -0.92
N GLU A 352 10.77 22.93 -0.90
CA GLU A 352 11.09 23.69 0.32
C GLU A 352 9.88 23.84 1.27
N ALA A 353 8.66 23.75 0.75
CA ALA A 353 7.45 23.77 1.56
C ALA A 353 7.07 22.41 2.15
N VAL A 354 7.51 21.31 1.53
CA VAL A 354 7.07 19.95 1.88
C VAL A 354 8.19 19.10 2.49
N VAL A 355 9.40 19.17 1.95
CA VAL A 355 10.55 18.38 2.43
C VAL A 355 10.77 18.50 3.94
N PRO A 356 10.66 19.69 4.58
CA PRO A 356 10.83 19.79 6.02
C PRO A 356 9.81 18.96 6.82
N ARG A 357 8.55 18.88 6.35
CA ARG A 357 7.49 18.05 7.00
C ARG A 357 7.76 16.57 6.79
N PHE A 358 8.16 16.18 5.59
CA PHE A 358 8.60 14.82 5.29
C PHE A 358 9.79 14.41 6.16
N LEU A 359 10.80 15.26 6.30
CA LEU A 359 11.96 15.00 7.15
C LEU A 359 11.57 14.90 8.63
N LYS A 360 10.61 15.71 9.10
CA LYS A 360 10.09 15.61 10.47
C LYS A 360 9.45 14.26 10.70
N LEU A 361 8.56 13.80 9.79
CA LEU A 361 7.99 12.46 9.83
C LEU A 361 9.07 11.39 9.81
N THR A 362 9.98 11.43 8.83
CA THR A 362 11.03 10.42 8.64
C THR A 362 11.95 10.32 9.87
N ARG A 363 12.35 11.45 10.45
CA ARG A 363 13.19 11.49 11.66
C ARG A 363 12.51 10.96 12.91
N SER A 364 11.18 10.90 12.92
CA SER A 364 10.40 10.37 14.04
C SER A 364 10.24 8.84 13.99
N ILE A 365 10.62 8.19 12.88
CA ILE A 365 10.49 6.73 12.73
C ILE A 365 11.27 6.01 13.82
N ARG A 366 10.61 5.09 14.51
CA ARG A 366 11.19 4.21 15.54
C ARG A 366 10.70 2.80 15.31
N GLU A 367 11.51 1.82 15.66
CA GLU A 367 11.06 0.43 15.75
C GLU A 367 10.06 0.28 16.90
N GLN A 368 9.07 -0.60 16.70
CA GLN A 368 8.00 -0.85 17.67
C GLN A 368 8.40 -1.93 18.66
#